data_6561900c05685048791eea3d20b30581
#
_entry.id   6561900c05685048791eea3d20b30581
#
_cell.length_a   1.000
_cell.length_b   1.000
_cell.length_c   1.000
_cell.angle_alpha   90.00
_cell.angle_beta   90.00
_cell.angle_gamma   90.00
#
_symmetry.space_group_name_H-M   'P 1'
#
loop_
_entity.id
_entity.type
_entity.pdbx_description
1 polymer ?
#
loop_
_entity_poly.entity_id
_entity_poly.type
_entity_poly.pdbx_seq_one_letter_code
_entity_poly.pdbx_strand_id
1 'polypeptide(L)'
;MRRLIACFAATFAAPVLVASGVPAKSGQGVMCVLHAKLAAKNETTGSTSTAKGHTQIKVRNDGTIEFKTQILNKNHETFVAGHIHQAPVGVAGPIVVPLFVSPTPPTSARHIKQSGVATPNAGTTGANLCANPSAYYANYHTTAFPGGAIRGQLR
;
A
#
# COMPACT_ATOMS: atom_id res chain seq x y z
N MET A 1 -19.33 -8.86 88.67
CA MET A 1 -18.30 -9.09 87.65
C MET A 1 -19.00 -9.39 86.35
N ARG A 2 -19.14 -8.37 85.45
CA ARG A 2 -19.76 -8.53 84.10
C ARG A 2 -18.65 -8.63 83.07
N ARG A 3 -18.57 -9.75 82.36
CA ARG A 3 -17.64 -9.96 81.24
C ARG A 3 -18.26 -9.40 79.95
N LEU A 4 -17.63 -8.42 79.35
CA LEU A 4 -17.92 -7.89 78.01
C LEU A 4 -17.29 -8.80 76.96
N ILE A 5 -18.11 -9.35 76.11
CA ILE A 5 -17.67 -10.10 74.94
C ILE A 5 -17.61 -9.10 73.82
N ALA A 6 -16.40 -8.87 73.24
CA ALA A 6 -16.19 -8.06 72.05
C ALA A 6 -16.34 -8.95 70.81
N CYS A 7 -17.34 -8.65 69.97
CA CYS A 7 -17.46 -9.24 68.64
C CYS A 7 -16.55 -8.51 67.69
N PHE A 8 -15.54 -9.20 67.15
CA PHE A 8 -14.75 -8.73 66.00
C PHE A 8 -15.49 -9.07 64.71
N ALA A 9 -15.93 -8.06 63.99
CA ALA A 9 -16.45 -8.19 62.65
C ALA A 9 -15.26 -8.18 61.67
N ALA A 10 -15.00 -9.32 61.04
CA ALA A 10 -14.01 -9.44 59.96
C ALA A 10 -14.63 -8.98 58.64
N THR A 11 -14.22 -7.83 58.13
CA THR A 11 -14.56 -7.37 56.79
C THR A 11 -13.68 -8.06 55.74
N PHE A 12 -14.27 -8.96 54.98
CA PHE A 12 -13.63 -9.55 53.77
C PHE A 12 -13.69 -8.53 52.65
N ALA A 13 -12.56 -7.94 52.28
CA ALA A 13 -12.40 -7.19 51.04
C ALA A 13 -12.19 -8.17 49.91
N ALA A 14 -13.13 -8.25 48.99
CA ALA A 14 -12.97 -9.02 47.75
C ALA A 14 -11.98 -8.31 46.81
N PRO A 15 -11.01 -9.01 46.18
CA PRO A 15 -10.12 -8.40 45.22
C PRO A 15 -10.90 -8.05 43.94
N VAL A 16 -10.88 -6.77 43.56
CA VAL A 16 -11.34 -6.31 42.25
C VAL A 16 -10.30 -6.76 41.22
N LEU A 17 -10.62 -7.76 40.40
CA LEU A 17 -9.85 -8.11 39.23
C LEU A 17 -10.01 -6.98 38.21
N VAL A 18 -9.04 -6.10 38.12
CA VAL A 18 -8.93 -5.16 36.99
C VAL A 18 -8.43 -5.96 35.79
N ALA A 19 -9.35 -6.33 34.92
CA ALA A 19 -8.96 -6.89 33.61
C ALA A 19 -8.18 -5.81 32.84
N SER A 20 -6.86 -5.97 32.74
CA SER A 20 -6.01 -5.16 31.88
C SER A 20 -6.36 -5.52 30.43
N GLY A 21 -7.34 -4.83 29.86
CA GLY A 21 -7.64 -4.89 28.44
C GLY A 21 -6.43 -4.37 27.67
N VAL A 22 -5.64 -5.28 27.09
CA VAL A 22 -4.63 -4.91 26.10
C VAL A 22 -5.40 -4.21 24.98
N PRO A 23 -5.12 -2.94 24.65
CA PRO A 23 -5.79 -2.29 23.54
C PRO A 23 -5.47 -3.09 22.27
N ALA A 24 -6.51 -3.68 21.67
CA ALA A 24 -6.38 -4.29 20.36
C ALA A 24 -5.81 -3.21 19.44
N LYS A 25 -4.67 -3.49 18.76
CA LYS A 25 -4.07 -2.61 17.75
C LYS A 25 -5.12 -2.43 16.63
N SER A 26 -5.98 -1.43 16.79
CA SER A 26 -6.95 -1.01 15.79
C SER A 26 -6.20 -0.36 14.64
N GLY A 27 -5.86 -1.10 13.61
CA GLY A 27 -5.11 -0.57 12.46
C GLY A 27 -4.42 -1.65 11.63
N GLN A 28 -4.29 -2.86 12.15
CA GLN A 28 -3.57 -3.94 11.44
C GLN A 28 -4.43 -4.70 10.42
N GLY A 29 -5.76 -4.49 10.38
CA GLY A 29 -6.63 -5.11 9.39
C GLY A 29 -6.34 -4.63 7.96
N VAL A 30 -6.63 -5.49 6.98
CA VAL A 30 -6.53 -5.15 5.55
C VAL A 30 -7.90 -4.69 5.07
N MET A 31 -7.97 -3.47 4.52
CA MET A 31 -9.18 -2.92 3.92
C MET A 31 -9.41 -3.54 2.54
N CYS A 32 -8.39 -3.56 1.69
CA CYS A 32 -8.44 -4.21 0.38
C CYS A 32 -7.03 -4.59 -0.12
N VAL A 33 -7.00 -5.49 -1.11
CA VAL A 33 -5.80 -5.84 -1.87
C VAL A 33 -6.14 -5.70 -3.35
N LEU A 34 -5.39 -4.84 -4.03
CA LEU A 34 -5.57 -4.54 -5.45
C LEU A 34 -4.37 -5.03 -6.24
N HIS A 35 -4.60 -5.32 -7.52
CA HIS A 35 -3.59 -5.84 -8.43
C HIS A 35 -3.59 -5.09 -9.74
N ALA A 36 -2.40 -4.92 -10.36
CA ALA A 36 -2.24 -4.42 -11.70
C ALA A 36 -1.30 -5.31 -12.51
N LYS A 37 -1.69 -5.71 -13.72
CA LYS A 37 -0.81 -6.36 -14.70
C LYS A 37 -0.19 -5.30 -15.59
N LEU A 38 1.13 -5.16 -15.56
CA LEU A 38 1.89 -4.12 -16.23
C LEU A 38 2.38 -4.58 -17.59
N ALA A 39 2.12 -3.79 -18.62
CA ALA A 39 2.62 -4.01 -19.98
C ALA A 39 2.59 -2.70 -20.78
N ALA A 40 3.50 -2.57 -21.75
CA ALA A 40 3.57 -1.41 -22.65
C ALA A 40 2.30 -1.22 -23.48
N LYS A 41 1.65 -2.30 -23.92
CA LYS A 41 0.39 -2.24 -24.69
C LYS A 41 -0.76 -1.53 -23.96
N ASN A 42 -0.66 -1.34 -22.66
CA ASN A 42 -1.66 -0.64 -21.86
C ASN A 42 -1.35 0.86 -21.76
N GLU A 43 -0.17 1.29 -22.22
CA GLU A 43 0.25 2.68 -22.23
C GLU A 43 -0.49 3.51 -23.28
N THR A 44 -0.54 4.81 -23.02
CA THR A 44 -1.05 5.82 -23.96
C THR A 44 0.08 6.63 -24.61
N THR A 45 1.32 6.33 -24.25
CA THR A 45 2.54 7.06 -24.63
C THR A 45 3.21 6.51 -25.90
N GLY A 46 2.69 5.42 -26.47
CA GLY A 46 3.35 4.73 -27.58
C GLY A 46 4.59 3.94 -27.15
N SER A 47 4.69 3.57 -25.89
CA SER A 47 5.81 2.78 -25.36
C SER A 47 5.97 1.45 -26.11
N THR A 48 7.21 1.16 -26.53
CA THR A 48 7.63 -0.12 -27.10
C THR A 48 8.42 -0.97 -26.13
N SER A 49 8.36 -0.66 -24.82
CA SER A 49 9.00 -1.44 -23.77
C SER A 49 8.60 -2.92 -23.86
N THR A 50 9.57 -3.81 -23.72
CA THR A 50 9.33 -5.25 -23.67
C THR A 50 9.15 -5.76 -22.24
N ALA A 51 9.35 -4.88 -21.25
CA ALA A 51 9.18 -5.20 -19.84
C ALA A 51 7.72 -5.56 -19.53
N LYS A 52 7.55 -6.46 -18.58
CA LYS A 52 6.24 -6.90 -18.08
C LYS A 52 6.32 -7.08 -16.57
N GLY A 53 5.22 -6.84 -15.88
CA GLY A 53 5.23 -7.00 -14.44
C GLY A 53 3.84 -7.06 -13.83
N HIS A 54 3.84 -7.06 -12.53
CA HIS A 54 2.64 -6.87 -11.74
C HIS A 54 2.95 -6.06 -10.49
N THR A 55 1.96 -5.31 -10.05
CA THR A 55 1.97 -4.59 -8.78
C THR A 55 0.80 -5.08 -7.94
N GLN A 56 1.07 -5.30 -6.66
CA GLN A 56 0.07 -5.49 -5.61
C GLN A 56 0.06 -4.24 -4.74
N ILE A 57 -1.11 -3.71 -4.46
CA ILE A 57 -1.36 -2.63 -3.51
C ILE A 57 -2.20 -3.20 -2.39
N LYS A 58 -1.73 -3.10 -1.15
CA LYS A 58 -2.47 -3.47 0.03
C LYS A 58 -2.79 -2.22 0.83
N VAL A 59 -4.06 -1.95 1.04
CA VAL A 59 -4.54 -0.85 1.87
C VAL A 59 -4.91 -1.40 3.24
N ARG A 60 -4.39 -0.78 4.29
CA ARG A 60 -4.71 -1.11 5.69
C ARG A 60 -5.90 -0.28 6.18
N ASN A 61 -6.56 -0.74 7.25
CA ASN A 61 -7.68 -0.02 7.87
C ASN A 61 -7.28 1.35 8.44
N ASP A 62 -5.99 1.54 8.75
CA ASP A 62 -5.43 2.83 9.18
C ASP A 62 -5.08 3.77 8.01
N GLY A 63 -5.41 3.37 6.78
CA GLY A 63 -5.11 4.14 5.56
C GLY A 63 -3.72 3.90 4.98
N THR A 64 -2.85 3.13 5.64
CA THR A 64 -1.51 2.79 5.13
C THR A 64 -1.61 2.07 3.79
N ILE A 65 -0.83 2.52 2.81
CA ILE A 65 -0.72 1.89 1.49
C ILE A 65 0.63 1.17 1.40
N GLU A 66 0.61 -0.16 1.36
CA GLU A 66 1.78 -0.98 1.09
C GLU A 66 1.78 -1.39 -0.38
N PHE A 67 2.95 -1.42 -1.02
CA PHE A 67 3.06 -1.92 -2.38
C PHE A 67 4.15 -3.00 -2.51
N LYS A 68 3.94 -3.89 -3.47
CA LYS A 68 4.93 -4.85 -3.96
C LYS A 68 4.85 -4.92 -5.47
N THR A 69 5.97 -4.71 -6.13
CA THR A 69 6.07 -4.76 -7.59
C THR A 69 7.15 -5.73 -8.02
N GLN A 70 6.86 -6.50 -9.05
CA GLN A 70 7.83 -7.37 -9.72
C GLN A 70 7.78 -7.09 -11.21
N ILE A 71 8.95 -6.84 -11.81
CA ILE A 71 9.08 -6.55 -13.24
C ILE A 71 10.14 -7.50 -13.84
N LEU A 72 9.78 -8.15 -14.92
CA LEU A 72 10.71 -8.83 -15.81
C LEU A 72 11.16 -7.85 -16.89
N ASN A 73 12.41 -7.45 -16.81
CA ASN A 73 13.07 -6.44 -17.65
C ASN A 73 14.13 -7.10 -18.54
N LYS A 74 13.70 -7.73 -19.61
CA LYS A 74 14.60 -8.53 -20.49
C LYS A 74 15.65 -7.68 -21.20
N ASN A 75 15.32 -6.44 -21.54
CA ASN A 75 16.18 -5.55 -22.31
C ASN A 75 17.00 -4.59 -21.42
N HIS A 76 16.99 -4.82 -20.11
CA HIS A 76 17.76 -4.01 -19.15
C HIS A 76 17.46 -2.50 -19.25
N GLU A 77 16.18 -2.15 -19.51
CA GLU A 77 15.71 -0.77 -19.47
C GLU A 77 15.95 -0.18 -18.07
N THR A 78 16.34 1.08 -17.99
CA THR A 78 16.64 1.73 -16.72
C THR A 78 15.37 2.32 -16.12
N PHE A 79 14.79 1.63 -15.13
CA PHE A 79 13.60 2.08 -14.40
C PHE A 79 13.96 3.17 -13.41
N VAL A 80 13.23 4.29 -13.47
CA VAL A 80 13.50 5.52 -12.70
C VAL A 80 12.38 5.90 -11.74
N ALA A 81 11.14 5.49 -11.98
CA ALA A 81 10.01 5.83 -11.11
C ALA A 81 8.85 4.84 -11.26
N GLY A 82 7.99 4.79 -10.24
CA GLY A 82 6.71 4.10 -10.26
C GLY A 82 5.68 4.87 -9.47
N HIS A 83 4.46 4.97 -10.01
CA HIS A 83 3.37 5.76 -9.43
C HIS A 83 2.02 5.05 -9.59
N ILE A 84 1.03 5.45 -8.77
CA ILE A 84 -0.38 5.27 -9.09
C ILE A 84 -0.89 6.59 -9.64
N HIS A 85 -1.61 6.53 -10.74
CA HIS A 85 -2.29 7.64 -11.38
C HIS A 85 -3.81 7.47 -11.30
N GLN A 86 -4.55 8.55 -11.43
CA GLN A 86 -6.02 8.54 -11.45
C GLN A 86 -6.54 8.82 -12.86
N ALA A 87 -6.95 7.78 -13.56
CA ALA A 87 -7.72 7.84 -14.80
C ALA A 87 -8.25 6.45 -15.16
N PRO A 88 -9.30 6.34 -15.98
CA PRO A 88 -9.78 5.09 -16.54
C PRO A 88 -8.78 4.51 -17.57
N VAL A 89 -9.09 3.31 -18.04
CA VAL A 89 -8.31 2.64 -19.11
C VAL A 89 -8.20 3.54 -20.35
N GLY A 90 -6.99 3.63 -20.91
CA GLY A 90 -6.73 4.38 -22.15
C GLY A 90 -6.64 5.90 -21.97
N VAL A 91 -6.73 6.43 -20.76
CA VAL A 91 -6.62 7.85 -20.46
C VAL A 91 -5.41 8.10 -19.56
N ALA A 92 -4.60 9.12 -19.87
CA ALA A 92 -3.55 9.61 -18.99
C ALA A 92 -4.15 10.46 -17.87
N GLY A 93 -3.64 10.32 -16.65
CA GLY A 93 -4.12 11.07 -15.49
C GLY A 93 -2.99 11.54 -14.57
N PRO A 94 -3.29 12.36 -13.57
CA PRO A 94 -2.31 12.86 -12.62
C PRO A 94 -1.77 11.76 -11.71
N ILE A 95 -0.55 11.94 -11.21
CA ILE A 95 0.04 11.12 -10.15
C ILE A 95 -0.71 11.39 -8.85
N VAL A 96 -1.21 10.33 -8.22
CA VAL A 96 -1.93 10.42 -6.94
C VAL A 96 -1.22 9.67 -5.81
N VAL A 97 -0.39 8.66 -6.11
CA VAL A 97 0.43 7.96 -5.12
C VAL A 97 1.82 7.70 -5.71
N PRO A 98 2.87 8.39 -5.26
CA PRO A 98 4.24 7.99 -5.55
C PRO A 98 4.53 6.64 -4.89
N LEU A 99 4.98 5.64 -5.66
CA LEU A 99 5.40 4.34 -5.13
C LEU A 99 6.89 4.34 -4.85
N PHE A 100 7.67 4.69 -5.87
CA PHE A 100 9.09 4.95 -5.70
C PHE A 100 9.56 5.97 -6.73
N VAL A 101 10.52 6.77 -6.34
CA VAL A 101 11.40 7.50 -7.24
C VAL A 101 12.74 6.80 -7.12
N SER A 102 13.40 6.56 -8.24
CA SER A 102 14.64 5.78 -8.25
C SER A 102 15.56 6.24 -7.13
N PRO A 103 15.92 5.33 -6.21
CA PRO A 103 17.12 5.56 -5.44
C PRO A 103 18.27 5.67 -6.44
N THR A 104 19.26 6.45 -6.15
CA THR A 104 20.52 6.45 -6.87
C THR A 104 21.30 5.19 -6.49
N PRO A 105 21.65 4.30 -7.44
CA PRO A 105 21.44 4.40 -8.89
C PRO A 105 20.08 3.84 -9.34
N PRO A 106 19.56 4.29 -10.51
CA PRO A 106 18.42 3.68 -11.19
C PRO A 106 18.67 2.19 -11.46
N THR A 107 17.61 1.37 -11.45
CA THR A 107 17.78 -0.07 -11.64
C THR A 107 17.50 -0.51 -13.07
N SER A 108 18.46 -1.27 -13.64
CA SER A 108 18.35 -1.95 -14.94
C SER A 108 18.43 -3.48 -14.81
N ALA A 109 18.27 -4.00 -13.61
CA ALA A 109 18.31 -5.44 -13.38
C ALA A 109 17.25 -6.18 -14.21
N ARG A 110 17.57 -7.43 -14.62
CA ARG A 110 16.63 -8.28 -15.38
C ARG A 110 15.35 -8.59 -14.58
N HIS A 111 15.48 -8.77 -13.28
CA HIS A 111 14.37 -8.98 -12.36
C HIS A 111 14.37 -7.86 -11.33
N ILE A 112 13.39 -6.98 -11.42
CA ILE A 112 13.24 -5.86 -10.51
C ILE A 112 12.16 -6.22 -9.49
N LYS A 113 12.48 -6.07 -8.20
CA LYS A 113 11.54 -6.21 -7.08
C LYS A 113 11.58 -4.92 -6.29
N GLN A 114 10.43 -4.30 -6.14
CA GLN A 114 10.26 -3.06 -5.36
C GLN A 114 9.13 -3.28 -4.36
N SER A 115 9.32 -2.79 -3.15
CA SER A 115 8.27 -2.80 -2.13
C SER A 115 8.49 -1.69 -1.12
N GLY A 116 7.42 -1.23 -0.51
CA GLY A 116 7.49 -0.18 0.48
C GLY A 116 6.11 0.24 0.96
N VAL A 117 6.11 1.31 1.74
CA VAL A 117 4.92 2.06 2.15
C VAL A 117 4.88 3.34 1.32
N ALA A 118 3.72 3.62 0.75
CA ALA A 118 3.49 4.79 -0.08
C ALA A 118 2.58 5.79 0.63
N THR A 119 2.89 7.07 0.47
CA THR A 119 2.06 8.18 0.97
C THR A 119 1.32 8.80 -0.20
N PRO A 120 -0.02 8.79 -0.20
CA PRO A 120 -0.78 9.43 -1.27
C PRO A 120 -0.64 10.95 -1.23
N ASN A 121 -0.77 11.57 -2.41
CA ASN A 121 -0.88 13.02 -2.53
C ASN A 121 -2.17 13.54 -1.89
N ALA A 122 -2.20 14.83 -1.55
CA ALA A 122 -3.38 15.47 -0.98
C ALA A 122 -4.63 15.23 -1.85
N GLY A 123 -5.75 14.92 -1.19
CA GLY A 123 -7.01 14.61 -1.87
C GLY A 123 -7.21 13.14 -2.26
N THR A 124 -6.18 12.29 -2.12
CA THR A 124 -6.27 10.84 -2.35
C THR A 124 -6.06 10.08 -1.05
N THR A 125 -6.81 9.01 -0.85
CA THR A 125 -6.67 8.11 0.29
C THR A 125 -6.65 6.65 -0.16
N GLY A 126 -6.18 5.75 0.69
CA GLY A 126 -6.28 4.32 0.42
C GLY A 126 -7.72 3.86 0.23
N ALA A 127 -8.68 4.44 0.96
CA ALA A 127 -10.10 4.15 0.81
C ALA A 127 -10.63 4.50 -0.60
N ASN A 128 -10.16 5.60 -1.21
CA ASN A 128 -10.54 5.95 -2.60
C ASN A 128 -10.11 4.86 -3.58
N LEU A 129 -8.89 4.31 -3.42
CA LEU A 129 -8.39 3.23 -4.26
C LEU A 129 -9.25 1.96 -4.11
N CYS A 130 -9.63 1.63 -2.88
CA CYS A 130 -10.47 0.46 -2.60
C CYS A 130 -11.90 0.62 -3.14
N ALA A 131 -12.48 1.81 -3.04
CA ALA A 131 -13.86 2.08 -3.47
C ALA A 131 -14.04 2.01 -4.99
N ASN A 132 -13.05 2.45 -5.76
CA ASN A 132 -13.12 2.47 -7.22
C ASN A 132 -11.75 2.17 -7.85
N PRO A 133 -11.25 0.92 -7.76
CA PRO A 133 -9.92 0.57 -8.25
C PRO A 133 -9.76 0.80 -9.76
N SER A 134 -10.80 0.62 -10.55
CA SER A 134 -10.77 0.82 -12.01
C SER A 134 -10.55 2.29 -12.43
N ALA A 135 -10.70 3.26 -11.52
CA ALA A 135 -10.36 4.65 -11.77
C ALA A 135 -8.85 4.95 -11.58
N TYR A 136 -8.04 3.94 -11.25
CA TYR A 136 -6.61 4.11 -10.96
C TYR A 136 -5.77 3.10 -11.71
N TYR A 137 -4.53 3.47 -12.03
CA TYR A 137 -3.56 2.57 -12.66
C TYR A 137 -2.16 2.74 -12.07
N ALA A 138 -1.43 1.64 -12.00
CA ALA A 138 0.00 1.67 -11.72
C ALA A 138 0.77 1.91 -13.01
N ASN A 139 1.76 2.81 -12.97
CA ASN A 139 2.62 3.15 -14.09
C ASN A 139 4.08 3.17 -13.66
N TYR A 140 4.95 2.64 -14.51
CA TYR A 140 6.39 2.60 -14.28
C TYR A 140 7.14 3.20 -15.46
N HIS A 141 8.13 4.03 -15.14
CA HIS A 141 8.84 4.88 -16.07
C HIS A 141 10.29 4.41 -16.20
N THR A 142 10.83 4.54 -17.41
CA THR A 142 12.25 4.30 -17.69
C THR A 142 12.88 5.56 -18.29
N THR A 143 14.21 5.58 -18.38
CA THR A 143 14.92 6.67 -19.07
C THR A 143 14.52 6.79 -20.52
N ALA A 144 14.20 5.66 -21.20
CA ALA A 144 13.75 5.63 -22.59
C ALA A 144 12.27 6.03 -22.74
N PHE A 145 11.44 5.78 -21.74
CA PHE A 145 10.00 6.07 -21.73
C PHE A 145 9.62 6.88 -20.47
N PRO A 146 10.01 8.17 -20.40
CA PRO A 146 9.77 9.00 -19.22
C PRO A 146 8.29 9.32 -19.01
N GLY A 147 7.44 9.23 -20.03
CA GLY A 147 5.99 9.36 -19.92
C GLY A 147 5.27 8.10 -19.45
N GLY A 148 5.96 6.96 -19.40
CA GLY A 148 5.45 5.64 -19.00
C GLY A 148 5.96 4.54 -19.91
N ALA A 149 6.58 3.52 -19.32
CA ALA A 149 7.11 2.35 -20.00
C ALA A 149 6.11 1.18 -19.98
N ILE A 150 5.54 0.90 -18.81
CA ILE A 150 4.56 -0.16 -18.59
C ILE A 150 3.48 0.28 -17.60
N ARG A 151 2.24 -0.01 -17.94
CA ARG A 151 1.04 0.41 -17.20
C ARG A 151 0.10 -0.77 -16.94
N GLY A 152 -0.68 -0.71 -15.86
CA GLY A 152 -1.77 -1.63 -15.56
C GLY A 152 -2.85 -0.99 -14.71
N GLN A 153 -4.13 -1.20 -15.10
CA GLN A 153 -5.27 -0.74 -14.31
C GLN A 153 -5.37 -1.55 -13.01
N LEU A 154 -5.70 -0.88 -11.90
CA LEU A 154 -6.00 -1.55 -10.63
C LEU A 154 -7.35 -2.29 -10.71
N ARG A 155 -7.43 -3.40 -9.99
CA ARG A 155 -8.63 -4.23 -9.87
C ARG A 155 -8.58 -5.08 -8.62
#